data_ae992cf7901b8e49a971f962d3badfc7
#
_entry.id   ae992cf7901b8e49a971f962d3badfc7
#
_cell.length_a   1.000
_cell.length_b   1.000
_cell.length_c   1.000
_cell.angle_alpha   90.00
_cell.angle_beta   90.00
_cell.angle_gamma   90.00
#
_symmetry.space_group_name_H-M   'P 1'
#
loop_
_entity.id
_entity.type
_entity.pdbx_description
1 polymer ?
#
loop_
_entity_poly.entity_id
_entity_poly.type
_entity_poly.pdbx_seq_one_letter_code
_entity_poly.pdbx_strand_id
1 'polypeptide(L)'
;MKYLCLVYLSPEKWSAVPDRECFACSATFRDSGALIAAEPLHPVETATTVRVRNGALSVTDGPFAETKEQLAGFYLLDARDLNEAIQMAAKIPPAREGSIEVRPVRELNVA
;
A
#
# COMPACT_ATOMS: atom_id res chain seq x y z
N MET A 1 -11.35 12.02 6.55
CA MET A 1 -10.38 11.17 7.29
C MET A 1 -9.45 10.47 6.31
N LYS A 2 -8.21 10.31 6.71
CA LYS A 2 -7.22 9.63 5.87
C LYS A 2 -7.17 8.14 6.17
N TYR A 3 -7.10 7.36 5.10
CA TYR A 3 -6.94 5.91 5.17
C TYR A 3 -5.78 5.49 4.28
N LEU A 4 -4.92 4.62 4.82
CA LEU A 4 -3.84 4.03 4.05
C LEU A 4 -4.31 2.68 3.54
N CYS A 5 -4.28 2.50 2.23
CA CYS A 5 -4.63 1.25 1.57
C CYS A 5 -3.34 0.57 1.14
N LEU A 6 -2.94 -0.47 1.86
CA LEU A 6 -1.73 -1.22 1.60
C LEU A 6 -2.05 -2.35 0.62
N VAL A 7 -1.32 -2.37 -0.49
CA VAL A 7 -1.56 -3.31 -1.57
C VAL A 7 -0.64 -4.51 -1.43
N TYR A 8 -1.21 -5.71 -1.30
CA TYR A 8 -0.46 -6.96 -1.19
C TYR A 8 -0.77 -7.85 -2.38
N LEU A 9 0.27 -8.49 -2.92
CA LEU A 9 0.15 -9.29 -4.13
C LEU A 9 1.25 -10.35 -4.12
N SER A 10 0.91 -11.60 -4.46
CA SER A 10 1.94 -12.62 -4.59
C SER A 10 2.71 -12.43 -5.90
N PRO A 11 4.00 -12.83 -5.95
CA PRO A 11 4.82 -12.61 -7.15
C PRO A 11 4.22 -13.16 -8.43
N GLU A 12 3.61 -14.33 -8.38
CA GLU A 12 3.03 -14.97 -9.57
C GLU A 12 1.80 -14.23 -10.11
N LYS A 13 1.19 -13.35 -9.32
CA LYS A 13 0.03 -12.57 -9.72
C LYS A 13 0.40 -11.19 -10.25
N TRP A 14 1.66 -10.81 -10.15
CA TRP A 14 2.11 -9.46 -10.51
C TRP A 14 1.74 -9.12 -11.95
N SER A 15 1.97 -10.04 -12.89
CA SER A 15 1.70 -9.80 -14.30
C SER A 15 0.21 -9.77 -14.64
N ALA A 16 -0.65 -10.24 -13.74
CA ALA A 16 -2.11 -10.20 -13.95
C ALA A 16 -2.71 -8.81 -13.74
N VAL A 17 -1.90 -7.86 -13.23
CA VAL A 17 -2.36 -6.49 -12.96
C VAL A 17 -1.42 -5.51 -13.69
N PRO A 18 -1.75 -5.14 -14.95
CA PRO A 18 -0.92 -4.21 -15.71
C PRO A 18 -0.83 -2.83 -15.06
N ASP A 19 0.33 -2.19 -15.17
CA ASP A 19 0.57 -0.86 -14.59
C ASP A 19 -0.43 0.18 -15.08
N ARG A 20 -0.90 0.07 -16.32
CA ARG A 20 -1.87 1.02 -16.87
C ARG A 20 -3.17 1.05 -16.09
N GLU A 21 -3.58 -0.09 -15.51
CA GLU A 21 -4.79 -0.16 -14.69
C GLU A 21 -4.61 0.59 -13.37
N CYS A 22 -3.44 0.43 -12.74
CA CYS A 22 -3.12 1.14 -11.49
C CYS A 22 -3.00 2.65 -11.75
N PHE A 23 -2.40 3.03 -12.88
CA PHE A 23 -2.30 4.43 -13.27
C PHE A 23 -3.69 5.04 -13.46
N ALA A 24 -4.58 4.33 -14.17
CA ALA A 24 -5.95 4.80 -14.40
C ALA A 24 -6.74 4.92 -13.10
N CYS A 25 -6.55 3.99 -12.17
CA CYS A 25 -7.18 4.02 -10.86
C CYS A 25 -6.72 5.25 -10.06
N SER A 26 -5.42 5.53 -10.05
CA SER A 26 -4.87 6.70 -9.38
C SER A 26 -5.45 7.99 -9.97
N ALA A 27 -5.58 8.06 -11.29
CA ALA A 27 -6.14 9.21 -11.98
C ALA A 27 -7.62 9.43 -11.58
N THR A 28 -8.39 8.36 -11.47
CA THR A 28 -9.79 8.43 -11.05
C THR A 28 -9.91 8.99 -9.64
N PHE A 29 -9.10 8.50 -8.71
CA PHE A 29 -9.09 9.02 -7.33
C PHE A 29 -8.62 10.47 -7.28
N ARG A 30 -7.62 10.83 -8.09
CA ARG A 30 -7.14 12.22 -8.16
C ARG A 30 -8.26 13.14 -8.66
N ASP A 31 -8.95 12.76 -9.70
CA ASP A 31 -10.01 13.57 -10.31
C ASP A 31 -11.18 13.76 -9.35
N SER A 32 -11.46 12.78 -8.49
CA SER A 32 -12.53 12.91 -7.50
C SER A 32 -12.09 13.69 -6.26
N GLY A 33 -10.82 14.04 -6.14
CA GLY A 33 -10.27 14.75 -5.00
C GLY A 33 -9.90 13.84 -3.82
N ALA A 34 -10.02 12.53 -3.97
CA ALA A 34 -9.76 11.58 -2.89
C ALA A 34 -8.28 11.22 -2.74
N LEU A 35 -7.48 11.36 -3.79
CA LEU A 35 -6.08 10.92 -3.78
C LEU A 35 -5.20 11.92 -3.04
N ILE A 36 -4.52 11.45 -1.99
CA ILE A 36 -3.49 12.22 -1.30
C ILE A 36 -2.11 11.81 -1.80
N ALA A 37 -1.86 10.49 -1.88
CA ALA A 37 -0.62 9.95 -2.43
C ALA A 37 -0.84 8.50 -2.84
N ALA A 38 -0.08 8.03 -3.81
CA ALA A 38 -0.07 6.62 -4.21
C ALA A 38 1.26 6.33 -4.89
N GLU A 39 1.89 5.22 -4.53
CA GLU A 39 3.15 4.81 -5.13
C GLU A 39 3.21 3.29 -5.25
N PRO A 40 3.60 2.77 -6.42
CA PRO A 40 3.95 1.35 -6.54
C PRO A 40 5.36 1.14 -6.00
N LEU A 41 5.64 -0.08 -5.57
CA LEU A 41 6.96 -0.44 -5.06
C LEU A 41 7.62 -1.47 -5.97
N HIS A 42 8.94 -1.46 -6.00
CA HIS A 42 9.71 -2.53 -6.61
C HIS A 42 9.52 -3.83 -5.81
N PRO A 43 9.80 -5.00 -6.41
CA PRO A 43 9.65 -6.28 -5.72
C PRO A 43 10.46 -6.37 -4.42
N VAL A 44 10.04 -7.26 -3.53
CA VAL A 44 10.64 -7.40 -2.19
C VAL A 44 12.12 -7.77 -2.22
N GLU A 45 12.63 -8.32 -3.33
CA GLU A 45 14.06 -8.60 -3.50
C GLU A 45 14.91 -7.34 -3.40
N THR A 46 14.30 -6.18 -3.67
CA THR A 46 14.98 -4.88 -3.56
C THR A 46 14.90 -4.26 -2.18
N ALA A 47 14.18 -4.90 -1.25
CA ALA A 47 13.95 -4.35 0.07
C ALA A 47 15.21 -4.40 0.93
N THR A 48 15.30 -3.46 1.85
CA THR A 48 16.34 -3.42 2.89
C THR A 48 15.63 -3.21 4.21
N THR A 49 15.96 -4.03 5.20
CA THR A 49 15.38 -3.95 6.54
C THR A 49 16.41 -3.42 7.52
N VAL A 50 16.02 -2.40 8.28
CA VAL A 50 16.88 -1.73 9.26
C VAL A 50 16.31 -1.95 10.65
N ARG A 51 17.18 -2.39 11.59
CA ARG A 51 16.82 -2.51 13.00
C ARG A 51 17.88 -1.84 13.85
N VAL A 52 17.46 -1.27 14.96
CA VAL A 52 18.37 -0.78 15.99
C VAL A 52 18.03 -1.53 17.28
N ARG A 53 18.97 -2.31 17.79
CA ARG A 53 18.82 -3.10 19.01
C ARG A 53 19.98 -2.82 19.94
N ASN A 54 19.67 -2.43 21.18
CA ASN A 54 20.68 -2.07 22.18
C ASN A 54 21.69 -1.03 21.63
N GLY A 55 21.16 -0.05 20.87
CA GLY A 55 21.97 1.00 20.26
C GLY A 55 22.77 0.57 19.04
N ALA A 56 22.67 -0.69 18.60
CA ALA A 56 23.39 -1.20 17.45
C ALA A 56 22.52 -1.26 16.20
N LEU A 57 23.05 -0.73 15.09
CA LEU A 57 22.39 -0.77 13.78
C LEU A 57 22.56 -2.16 13.15
N SER A 58 21.47 -2.70 12.65
CA SER A 58 21.45 -3.93 11.86
C SER A 58 20.75 -3.64 10.54
N VAL A 59 21.40 -4.01 9.43
CA VAL A 59 20.87 -3.82 8.08
C VAL A 59 20.87 -5.18 7.40
N THR A 60 19.70 -5.58 6.90
CA THR A 60 19.50 -6.89 6.26
C THR A 60 18.86 -6.70 4.89
N ASP A 61 19.35 -7.39 3.87
CA ASP A 61 18.70 -7.43 2.56
C ASP A 61 17.40 -8.22 2.66
N GLY A 62 16.38 -7.72 1.99
CA GLY A 62 15.09 -8.36 1.94
C GLY A 62 14.06 -7.73 2.88
N PRO A 63 12.80 -8.19 2.82
CA PRO A 63 11.74 -7.68 3.66
C PRO A 63 11.91 -8.16 5.11
N PHE A 64 11.29 -7.44 6.06
CA PHE A 64 11.38 -7.81 7.48
C PHE A 64 10.71 -9.15 7.77
N ALA A 65 9.76 -9.57 6.94
CA ALA A 65 9.04 -10.84 7.08
C ALA A 65 8.79 -11.46 5.71
N GLU A 66 8.88 -12.78 5.65
CA GLU A 66 8.58 -13.54 4.44
C GLU A 66 7.11 -13.90 4.43
N THR A 67 6.39 -13.47 3.38
CA THR A 67 4.96 -13.69 3.25
C THR A 67 4.63 -14.12 1.83
N LYS A 68 3.50 -14.81 1.66
CA LYS A 68 3.06 -15.25 0.33
C LYS A 68 2.61 -14.05 -0.50
N GLU A 69 1.76 -13.18 0.07
CA GLU A 69 1.39 -11.92 -0.53
C GLU A 69 2.30 -10.84 0.04
N GLN A 70 2.92 -10.07 -0.82
CA GLN A 70 3.98 -9.14 -0.48
C GLN A 70 3.51 -7.71 -0.74
N LEU A 71 3.98 -6.77 0.06
CA LEU A 71 3.63 -5.37 -0.11
C LEU A 71 4.13 -4.86 -1.47
N ALA A 72 3.21 -4.42 -2.31
CA ALA A 72 3.49 -4.01 -3.68
C ALA A 72 3.26 -2.53 -3.93
N GLY A 73 2.65 -1.82 -2.99
CA GLY A 73 2.37 -0.39 -3.14
C GLY A 73 1.37 0.09 -2.12
N PHE A 74 0.99 1.36 -2.24
CA PHE A 74 -0.01 1.93 -1.34
C PHE A 74 -0.79 3.05 -2.02
N TYR A 75 -1.97 3.31 -1.48
CA TYR A 75 -2.80 4.48 -1.78
C TYR A 75 -3.14 5.15 -0.46
N LEU A 76 -2.88 6.44 -0.35
CA LEU A 76 -3.33 7.24 0.79
C LEU A 76 -4.53 8.06 0.31
N LEU A 77 -5.69 7.79 0.87
CA LEU A 77 -6.96 8.34 0.40
C LEU A 77 -7.66 9.11 1.50
N ASP A 78 -8.38 10.16 1.09
CA ASP A 78 -9.31 10.87 1.95
C ASP A 78 -10.70 10.28 1.74
N ALA A 79 -11.31 9.77 2.81
CA ALA A 79 -12.64 9.17 2.76
C ALA A 79 -13.45 9.68 3.95
N ARG A 80 -14.76 9.71 3.76
CA ARG A 80 -15.70 10.19 4.79
C ARG A 80 -15.69 9.27 6.02
N ASP A 81 -15.61 7.96 5.79
CA ASP A 81 -15.63 6.95 6.83
C ASP A 81 -15.03 5.63 6.30
N LEU A 82 -14.95 4.62 7.16
CA LEU A 82 -14.38 3.33 6.78
C LEU A 82 -15.16 2.68 5.64
N ASN A 83 -16.48 2.80 5.64
CA ASN A 83 -17.29 2.20 4.59
C ASN A 83 -16.95 2.77 3.22
N GLU A 84 -16.78 4.08 3.12
CA GLU A 84 -16.36 4.71 1.87
C GLU A 84 -14.94 4.28 1.48
N ALA A 85 -14.04 4.19 2.46
CA ALA A 85 -12.67 3.70 2.22
C ALA A 85 -12.69 2.26 1.66
N ILE A 86 -13.55 1.40 2.17
CA ILE A 86 -13.72 0.03 1.67
C ILE A 86 -14.21 0.05 0.22
N GLN A 87 -15.18 0.90 -0.10
CA GLN A 87 -15.69 1.03 -1.46
C GLN A 87 -14.59 1.48 -2.43
N MET A 88 -13.76 2.41 -2.00
CA MET A 88 -12.61 2.88 -2.77
C MET A 88 -11.57 1.77 -2.94
N ALA A 89 -11.21 1.09 -1.85
CA ALA A 89 -10.22 0.02 -1.86
C ALA A 89 -10.61 -1.11 -2.83
N ALA A 90 -11.91 -1.41 -2.92
CA ALA A 90 -12.41 -2.44 -3.80
C ALA A 90 -12.17 -2.12 -5.29
N LYS A 91 -11.91 -0.85 -5.61
CA LYS A 91 -11.64 -0.41 -6.98
C LYS A 91 -10.15 -0.46 -7.33
N ILE A 92 -9.27 -0.67 -6.36
CA ILE A 92 -7.84 -0.78 -6.60
C ILE A 92 -7.59 -2.10 -7.33
N PRO A 93 -7.01 -2.09 -8.54
CA PRO A 93 -6.94 -3.28 -9.38
C PRO A 93 -6.35 -4.53 -8.73
N PRO A 94 -5.25 -4.45 -7.94
CA PRO A 94 -4.73 -5.64 -7.26
C PRO A 94 -5.69 -6.31 -6.28
N ALA A 95 -6.79 -5.65 -5.88
CA ALA A 95 -7.77 -6.25 -4.97
C ALA A 95 -8.36 -7.56 -5.53
N ARG A 96 -8.42 -7.69 -6.84
CA ARG A 96 -8.98 -8.89 -7.47
C ARG A 96 -8.02 -10.07 -7.50
N GLU A 97 -6.72 -9.81 -7.31
CA GLU A 97 -5.69 -10.85 -7.36
C GLU A 97 -4.96 -11.05 -6.04
N GLY A 98 -5.02 -10.07 -5.17
CA GLY A 98 -4.36 -10.07 -3.87
C GLY A 98 -5.26 -9.50 -2.80
N SER A 99 -4.69 -8.63 -1.95
CA SER A 99 -5.40 -8.06 -0.82
C SER A 99 -5.09 -6.58 -0.67
N ILE A 100 -6.09 -5.83 -0.21
CA ILE A 100 -5.89 -4.42 0.18
C ILE A 100 -6.21 -4.31 1.67
N GLU A 101 -5.21 -3.96 2.45
CA GLU A 101 -5.40 -3.72 3.87
C GLU A 101 -5.69 -2.23 4.08
N VAL A 102 -6.83 -1.92 4.67
CA VAL A 102 -7.28 -0.54 4.87
C VAL A 102 -7.06 -0.17 6.34
N ARG A 103 -6.25 0.87 6.57
CA ARG A 103 -5.95 1.31 7.94
C ARG A 103 -6.17 2.81 8.09
N PRO A 104 -6.94 3.25 9.11
CA PRO A 104 -7.08 4.68 9.37
C PRO A 104 -5.75 5.28 9.81
N VAL A 105 -5.45 6.46 9.31
CA VAL A 105 -4.23 7.18 9.69
C VAL A 105 -4.47 7.84 11.04
N ARG A 106 -3.52 7.67 11.94
CA ARG A 106 -3.54 8.23 13.28
C ARG A 106 -2.80 9.56 13.29
N GLU A 107 -3.41 10.58 13.87
CA GLU A 107 -2.70 11.83 14.11
C GLU A 107 -1.89 11.73 15.39
N LEU A 108 -0.67 12.27 15.35
CA LEU A 108 0.18 12.28 16.54
C LEU A 108 -0.27 13.37 17.49
N ASN A 109 -0.34 13.04 18.77
CA ASN A 109 -0.60 14.01 19.80
C ASN A 109 0.76 14.50 20.35
N VAL A 110 1.08 15.77 20.07
CA VAL A 110 2.36 16.36 20.45
C VAL A 110 2.20 17.48 21.49
N ALA A 111 1.08 17.52 22.17
CA ALA A 111 0.78 18.53 23.17
C ALA A 111 1.70 18.40 24.41
#